data_581e285482a05d4f5fdf565a79645a8f
#
_entry.id   581e285482a05d4f5fdf565a79645a8f
#
_cell.length_a   1.000
_cell.length_b   1.000
_cell.length_c   1.000
_cell.angle_alpha   90.00
_cell.angle_beta   90.00
_cell.angle_gamma   90.00
#
_symmetry.space_group_name_H-M   'P 1'
#
loop_
_entity.id
_entity.type
_entity.pdbx_description
1 polymer ?
#
loop_
_entity_poly.entity_id
_entity_poly.type
_entity_poly.pdbx_seq_one_letter_code
_entity_poly.pdbx_strand_id
1 'polypeptide(L)'
;IEIGLGIHGEAGIRQSALLSCDDLAKEMITTINAFGLIDENKVVPTFKSGDELAVLVNNLGGTSNFEMSLLTNSIVSLLERKGCKTSRVYVGSMMTSFDMMGASLTILSLVGARAEDLKNLLDSDTTAISWPTVDVWDTSSSRPSAEEFPEIGGPADGSTAFYEGIKVSIEDFPVVAKLMLTAAAKTLVDAEPELTKYDLICGDGD
;
A
#
# COMPACT_ATOMS: atom_id res chain seq x y z
N ILE A 1 12.86 11.82 3.59
CA ILE A 1 12.40 10.62 2.87
C ILE A 1 13.24 10.40 1.62
N GLU A 2 13.31 9.17 1.18
CA GLU A 2 13.95 8.79 -0.09
C GLU A 2 12.87 8.37 -1.08
N ILE A 3 12.97 8.85 -2.31
CA ILE A 3 11.97 8.63 -3.37
C ILE A 3 12.60 7.81 -4.49
N GLY A 4 11.86 6.79 -4.95
CA GLY A 4 12.31 5.89 -6.00
C GLY A 4 13.41 4.94 -5.57
N LEU A 5 13.36 4.51 -4.31
CA LEU A 5 14.26 3.48 -3.77
C LEU A 5 14.08 2.18 -4.55
N GLY A 6 15.18 1.53 -4.91
CA GLY A 6 15.18 0.23 -5.55
C GLY A 6 14.78 -0.89 -4.59
N ILE A 7 14.31 -1.99 -5.15
CA ILE A 7 13.77 -3.13 -4.39
C ILE A 7 14.86 -3.87 -3.61
N HIS A 8 16.10 -3.88 -4.12
CA HIS A 8 17.27 -4.48 -3.47
C HIS A 8 18.09 -3.45 -2.65
N GLY A 9 17.50 -2.28 -2.35
CA GLY A 9 18.18 -1.23 -1.59
C GLY A 9 19.03 -0.31 -2.44
N GLU A 10 18.87 -0.30 -3.76
CA GLU A 10 19.51 0.68 -4.62
C GLU A 10 19.04 2.09 -4.24
N ALA A 11 19.98 3.04 -4.26
CA ALA A 11 19.70 4.42 -3.91
C ALA A 11 18.52 4.98 -4.70
N GLY A 12 17.66 5.70 -4.02
CA GLY A 12 16.57 6.42 -4.65
C GLY A 12 17.03 7.51 -5.60
N ILE A 13 16.13 7.96 -6.45
CA ILE A 13 16.41 9.03 -7.41
C ILE A 13 16.67 10.37 -6.72
N ARG A 14 16.15 10.58 -5.52
CA ARG A 14 16.43 11.76 -4.70
C ARG A 14 16.01 11.60 -3.24
N GLN A 15 16.59 12.44 -2.40
CA GLN A 15 16.15 12.61 -1.01
C GLN A 15 15.35 13.91 -0.85
N SER A 16 14.43 13.95 0.08
CA SER A 16 13.56 15.08 0.39
C SER A 16 13.32 15.15 1.91
N ALA A 17 12.93 16.32 2.39
CA ALA A 17 12.32 16.46 3.71
C ALA A 17 11.01 15.65 3.78
N LEU A 18 10.47 15.45 5.00
CA LEU A 18 9.17 14.82 5.17
C LEU A 18 8.10 15.66 4.46
N LEU A 19 7.31 15.01 3.65
CA LEU A 19 6.20 15.61 2.91
C LEU A 19 4.86 15.32 3.60
N SER A 20 3.87 16.18 3.32
CA SER A 20 2.47 15.83 3.62
C SER A 20 2.01 14.66 2.75
N CYS A 21 0.93 13.97 3.14
CA CYS A 21 0.35 12.89 2.32
C CYS A 21 -0.01 13.37 0.91
N ASP A 22 -0.56 14.58 0.79
CA ASP A 22 -0.94 15.16 -0.51
C ASP A 22 0.27 15.47 -1.38
N ASP A 23 1.33 16.05 -0.80
CA ASP A 23 2.55 16.35 -1.54
C ASP A 23 3.29 15.06 -1.93
N LEU A 24 3.30 14.06 -1.05
CA LEU A 24 3.86 12.75 -1.35
C LEU A 24 3.10 12.05 -2.48
N ALA A 25 1.77 12.03 -2.43
CA ALA A 25 0.94 11.48 -3.49
C ALA A 25 1.18 12.20 -4.83
N LYS A 26 1.27 13.52 -4.80
CA LYS A 26 1.58 14.33 -5.98
C LYS A 26 2.95 13.99 -6.56
N GLU A 27 3.95 13.84 -5.70
CA GLU A 27 5.30 13.48 -6.10
C GLU A 27 5.34 12.10 -6.75
N MET A 28 4.77 11.09 -6.11
CA MET A 28 4.72 9.71 -6.61
C MET A 28 4.04 9.64 -7.98
N ILE A 29 2.86 10.23 -8.11
CA ILE A 29 2.09 10.25 -9.36
C ILE A 29 2.82 11.03 -10.46
N THR A 30 3.43 12.14 -10.11
CA THR A 30 4.18 12.96 -11.09
C THR A 30 5.41 12.22 -11.59
N THR A 31 6.13 11.56 -10.68
CA THR A 31 7.32 10.77 -11.03
C THR A 31 6.95 9.60 -11.95
N ILE A 32 5.91 8.83 -11.62
CA ILE A 32 5.43 7.72 -12.47
C ILE A 32 5.05 8.24 -13.86
N ASN A 33 4.29 9.31 -13.92
CA ASN A 33 3.78 9.83 -15.19
C ASN A 33 4.87 10.51 -16.04
N ALA A 34 5.87 11.12 -15.39
CA ALA A 34 7.02 11.72 -16.07
C ALA A 34 8.03 10.68 -16.59
N PHE A 35 8.14 9.53 -15.90
CA PHE A 35 8.95 8.42 -16.38
C PHE A 35 8.40 7.89 -17.70
N GLY A 36 7.07 7.85 -17.83
CA GLY A 36 6.35 7.63 -19.06
C GLY A 36 6.58 6.24 -19.70
N LEU A 37 5.99 6.10 -20.86
CA LEU A 37 6.22 4.97 -21.76
C LEU A 37 7.03 5.46 -22.96
N ILE A 38 7.84 4.57 -23.53
CA ILE A 38 8.57 4.87 -24.77
C ILE A 38 7.71 4.40 -25.94
N ASP A 39 7.21 5.35 -26.71
CA ASP A 39 6.48 5.09 -27.95
C ASP A 39 7.18 5.81 -29.10
N GLU A 40 7.58 5.05 -30.13
CA GLU A 40 8.32 5.58 -31.30
C GLU A 40 9.46 6.56 -30.97
N ASN A 41 10.25 6.28 -29.91
CA ASN A 41 11.33 7.13 -29.38
C ASN A 41 10.85 8.44 -28.71
N LYS A 42 9.58 8.53 -28.33
CA LYS A 42 9.05 9.64 -27.52
C LYS A 42 8.58 9.12 -26.17
N VAL A 43 8.83 9.90 -25.13
CA VAL A 43 8.25 9.66 -23.82
C VAL A 43 6.81 10.17 -23.85
N VAL A 44 5.86 9.26 -23.67
CA VAL A 44 4.43 9.59 -23.53
C VAL A 44 4.00 9.38 -22.09
N PRO A 45 3.06 10.17 -21.55
CA PRO A 45 2.54 9.95 -20.21
C PRO A 45 1.99 8.54 -20.04
N THR A 46 2.22 7.94 -18.87
CA THR A 46 1.73 6.59 -18.54
C THR A 46 0.21 6.51 -18.53
N PHE A 47 -0.44 7.61 -18.16
CA PHE A 47 -1.91 7.76 -18.16
C PHE A 47 -2.28 9.23 -18.38
N LYS A 48 -3.52 9.46 -18.79
CA LYS A 48 -4.10 10.78 -19.07
C LYS A 48 -5.54 10.89 -18.59
N SER A 49 -6.09 12.09 -18.62
CA SER A 49 -7.51 12.31 -18.32
C SER A 49 -8.40 11.44 -19.21
N GLY A 50 -9.40 10.83 -18.61
CA GLY A 50 -10.34 9.88 -19.23
C GLY A 50 -9.92 8.41 -19.10
N ASP A 51 -8.68 8.13 -18.70
CA ASP A 51 -8.23 6.75 -18.53
C ASP A 51 -8.82 6.10 -17.28
N GLU A 52 -9.14 4.81 -17.38
CA GLU A 52 -9.51 3.95 -16.27
C GLU A 52 -8.25 3.27 -15.71
N LEU A 53 -8.10 3.25 -14.39
CA LEU A 53 -6.89 2.82 -13.70
C LEU A 53 -7.22 1.84 -12.58
N ALA A 54 -6.32 0.86 -12.38
CA ALA A 54 -6.20 0.15 -11.12
C ALA A 54 -4.97 0.67 -10.37
N VAL A 55 -5.13 0.84 -9.05
CA VAL A 55 -4.13 1.42 -8.16
C VAL A 55 -3.78 0.41 -7.08
N LEU A 56 -2.50 0.17 -6.86
CA LEU A 56 -2.00 -0.67 -5.78
C LEU A 56 -1.04 0.17 -4.93
N VAL A 57 -1.38 0.31 -3.65
CA VAL A 57 -0.58 1.00 -2.64
C VAL A 57 -0.06 -0.04 -1.66
N ASN A 58 1.21 -0.36 -1.77
CA ASN A 58 1.87 -1.39 -1.00
C ASN A 58 2.61 -0.78 0.19
N ASN A 59 2.39 -1.34 1.37
CA ASN A 59 3.12 -1.01 2.58
C ASN A 59 4.47 -1.73 2.59
N LEU A 60 5.56 -1.00 2.75
CA LEU A 60 6.90 -1.57 2.83
C LEU A 60 7.23 -2.20 4.20
N GLY A 61 6.29 -2.20 5.14
CA GLY A 61 6.35 -2.95 6.40
C GLY A 61 6.11 -2.12 7.65
N GLY A 62 6.71 -0.95 7.77
CA GLY A 62 6.68 -0.13 8.98
C GLY A 62 5.63 0.99 9.00
N THR A 63 4.86 1.17 7.93
CA THR A 63 3.82 2.21 7.86
C THR A 63 2.52 1.70 8.46
N SER A 64 1.85 2.49 9.31
CA SER A 64 0.58 2.08 9.89
C SER A 64 -0.55 2.01 8.86
N ASN A 65 -1.55 1.16 9.10
CA ASN A 65 -2.72 1.06 8.22
C ASN A 65 -3.47 2.41 8.09
N PHE A 66 -3.45 3.23 9.13
CA PHE A 66 -4.06 4.56 9.08
C PHE A 66 -3.32 5.49 8.12
N GLU A 67 -1.99 5.55 8.19
CA GLU A 67 -1.16 6.33 7.27
C GLU A 67 -1.31 5.84 5.82
N MET A 68 -1.35 4.51 5.62
CA MET A 68 -1.61 3.91 4.32
C MET A 68 -2.97 4.35 3.75
N SER A 69 -4.00 4.41 4.60
CA SER A 69 -5.34 4.85 4.20
C SER A 69 -5.36 6.33 3.81
N LEU A 70 -4.67 7.19 4.58
CA LEU A 70 -4.54 8.62 4.26
C LEU A 70 -3.81 8.82 2.92
N LEU A 71 -2.68 8.14 2.72
CA LEU A 71 -1.92 8.23 1.49
C LEU A 71 -2.73 7.73 0.29
N THR A 72 -3.42 6.60 0.45
CA THR A 72 -4.29 6.06 -0.60
C THR A 72 -5.39 7.03 -0.98
N ASN A 73 -6.05 7.64 0.00
CA ASN A 73 -7.07 8.65 -0.25
C ASN A 73 -6.51 9.85 -1.03
N SER A 74 -5.33 10.34 -0.67
CA SER A 74 -4.66 11.44 -1.38
C SER A 74 -4.32 11.05 -2.82
N ILE A 75 -3.81 9.82 -3.04
CA ILE A 75 -3.49 9.29 -4.38
C ILE A 75 -4.75 9.22 -5.25
N VAL A 76 -5.79 8.53 -4.78
CA VAL A 76 -7.03 8.33 -5.53
C VAL A 76 -7.70 9.67 -5.83
N SER A 77 -7.81 10.55 -4.84
CA SER A 77 -8.40 11.89 -5.00
C SER A 77 -7.63 12.73 -6.03
N LEU A 78 -6.31 12.61 -6.07
CA LEU A 78 -5.49 13.36 -7.04
C LEU A 78 -5.67 12.80 -8.46
N LEU A 79 -5.73 11.47 -8.63
CA LEU A 79 -5.99 10.84 -9.93
C LEU A 79 -7.39 11.22 -10.47
N GLU A 80 -8.40 11.21 -9.61
CA GLU A 80 -9.76 11.64 -9.98
C GLU A 80 -9.82 13.12 -10.35
N ARG A 81 -9.14 14.00 -9.60
CA ARG A 81 -9.02 15.43 -9.97
C ARG A 81 -8.28 15.63 -11.30
N LYS A 82 -7.40 14.70 -11.69
CA LYS A 82 -6.77 14.70 -13.01
C LYS A 82 -7.68 14.13 -14.11
N GLY A 83 -8.90 13.73 -13.77
CA GLY A 83 -9.90 13.20 -14.69
C GLY A 83 -9.74 11.71 -14.99
N CYS A 84 -8.96 10.97 -14.23
CA CYS A 84 -8.87 9.52 -14.33
C CYS A 84 -10.00 8.87 -13.53
N LYS A 85 -10.41 7.66 -13.94
CA LYS A 85 -11.34 6.81 -13.19
C LYS A 85 -10.55 5.72 -12.47
N THR A 86 -10.57 5.69 -11.14
CA THR A 86 -9.95 4.62 -10.36
C THR A 86 -10.97 3.54 -10.05
N SER A 87 -10.96 2.43 -10.77
CA SER A 87 -11.98 1.37 -10.65
C SER A 87 -11.56 0.20 -9.76
N ARG A 88 -10.29 0.08 -9.44
CA ARG A 88 -9.73 -0.93 -8.53
C ARG A 88 -8.67 -0.28 -7.66
N VAL A 89 -8.78 -0.46 -6.36
CA VAL A 89 -7.81 0.08 -5.39
C VAL A 89 -7.42 -1.02 -4.42
N TYR A 90 -6.15 -1.39 -4.42
CA TYR A 90 -5.58 -2.42 -3.56
C TYR A 90 -4.64 -1.76 -2.57
N VAL A 91 -4.82 -2.05 -1.28
CA VAL A 91 -3.99 -1.53 -0.20
C VAL A 91 -3.59 -2.68 0.71
N GLY A 92 -2.31 -2.85 0.94
CA GLY A 92 -1.86 -3.94 1.82
C GLY A 92 -0.34 -4.07 1.86
N SER A 93 0.13 -5.10 2.55
CA SER A 93 1.54 -5.45 2.65
C SER A 93 1.80 -6.66 1.75
N MET A 94 2.01 -6.43 0.46
CA MET A 94 2.18 -7.48 -0.55
C MET A 94 3.65 -7.81 -0.77
N MET A 95 4.50 -6.79 -0.79
CA MET A 95 5.95 -6.92 -0.85
C MET A 95 6.53 -5.96 0.18
N THR A 96 7.13 -6.51 1.22
CA THR A 96 7.42 -5.76 2.44
C THR A 96 8.75 -6.20 3.05
N SER A 97 9.44 -5.29 3.71
CA SER A 97 10.54 -5.56 4.60
C SER A 97 10.04 -5.69 6.04
N PHE A 98 10.96 -5.89 6.97
CA PHE A 98 10.63 -6.07 8.39
C PHE A 98 10.09 -4.78 9.04
N ASP A 99 10.71 -3.62 8.79
CA ASP A 99 10.41 -2.37 9.49
C ASP A 99 10.51 -1.09 8.64
N MET A 100 10.60 -1.22 7.33
CA MET A 100 10.76 -0.06 6.46
C MET A 100 9.49 0.81 6.46
N MET A 101 9.58 2.00 7.03
CA MET A 101 8.53 3.01 6.96
C MET A 101 8.48 3.61 5.57
N GLY A 102 7.51 3.17 4.78
CA GLY A 102 7.36 3.63 3.40
C GLY A 102 6.21 2.93 2.68
N ALA A 103 5.97 3.39 1.49
CA ALA A 103 4.97 2.83 0.59
C ALA A 103 5.45 2.83 -0.85
N SER A 104 5.02 1.87 -1.63
CA SER A 104 5.18 1.89 -3.08
C SER A 104 3.82 2.02 -3.77
N LEU A 105 3.82 2.69 -4.91
CA LEU A 105 2.64 2.94 -5.73
C LEU A 105 2.81 2.27 -7.10
N THR A 106 1.85 1.42 -7.45
CA THR A 106 1.74 0.86 -8.80
C THR A 106 0.44 1.34 -9.43
N ILE A 107 0.49 1.75 -10.68
CA ILE A 107 -0.67 2.16 -11.48
C ILE A 107 -0.72 1.29 -12.72
N LEU A 108 -1.83 0.57 -12.89
CA LEU A 108 -2.12 -0.22 -14.09
C LEU A 108 -3.17 0.51 -14.92
N SER A 109 -2.85 0.78 -16.18
CA SER A 109 -3.82 1.34 -17.12
C SER A 109 -4.78 0.24 -17.58
N LEU A 110 -6.07 0.50 -17.38
CA LEU A 110 -7.19 -0.35 -17.82
C LEU A 110 -7.83 0.22 -19.09
N VAL A 111 -6.99 0.52 -20.08
CA VAL A 111 -7.41 1.13 -21.35
C VAL A 111 -7.01 0.23 -22.51
N GLY A 112 -7.80 0.25 -23.58
CA GLY A 112 -7.53 -0.51 -24.81
C GLY A 112 -8.18 -1.89 -24.84
N ALA A 113 -7.81 -2.70 -25.85
CA ALA A 113 -8.48 -3.96 -26.16
C ALA A 113 -8.43 -5.03 -25.06
N ARG A 114 -7.45 -4.95 -24.16
CA ARG A 114 -7.28 -5.89 -23.04
C ARG A 114 -7.82 -5.41 -21.71
N ALA A 115 -8.46 -4.25 -21.68
CA ALA A 115 -8.91 -3.65 -20.42
C ALA A 115 -9.87 -4.56 -19.63
N GLU A 116 -10.82 -5.19 -20.32
CA GLU A 116 -11.79 -6.10 -19.70
C GLU A 116 -11.14 -7.40 -19.21
N ASP A 117 -10.24 -7.97 -19.99
CA ASP A 117 -9.47 -9.16 -19.57
C ASP A 117 -8.64 -8.86 -18.31
N LEU A 118 -7.99 -7.70 -18.26
CA LEU A 118 -7.21 -7.30 -17.10
C LEU A 118 -8.08 -7.11 -15.84
N LYS A 119 -9.27 -6.53 -15.98
CA LYS A 119 -10.22 -6.42 -14.86
C LYS A 119 -10.68 -7.79 -14.38
N ASN A 120 -11.04 -8.68 -15.29
CA ASN A 120 -11.44 -10.04 -14.95
C ASN A 120 -10.31 -10.81 -14.24
N LEU A 121 -9.06 -10.61 -14.65
CA LEU A 121 -7.90 -11.22 -13.99
C LEU A 121 -7.68 -10.63 -12.59
N LEU A 122 -7.83 -9.32 -12.42
CA LEU A 122 -7.72 -8.66 -11.12
C LEU A 122 -8.81 -9.09 -10.14
N ASP A 123 -10.01 -9.38 -10.65
CA ASP A 123 -11.18 -9.78 -9.87
C ASP A 123 -11.24 -11.32 -9.65
N SER A 124 -10.30 -12.08 -10.22
CA SER A 124 -10.28 -13.54 -10.08
C SER A 124 -9.90 -13.96 -8.68
N ASP A 125 -10.44 -15.09 -8.22
CA ASP A 125 -10.04 -15.72 -6.98
C ASP A 125 -8.54 -16.05 -6.99
N THR A 126 -7.90 -15.80 -5.87
CA THR A 126 -6.47 -16.09 -5.68
C THR A 126 -6.21 -16.70 -4.31
N THR A 127 -5.23 -17.57 -4.23
CA THR A 127 -4.72 -18.13 -2.97
C THR A 127 -3.51 -17.36 -2.43
N ALA A 128 -3.10 -16.27 -3.06
CA ALA A 128 -2.00 -15.44 -2.58
C ALA A 128 -2.37 -14.80 -1.24
N ILE A 129 -1.65 -15.13 -0.18
CA ILE A 129 -1.98 -14.79 1.21
C ILE A 129 -2.06 -13.26 1.41
N SER A 130 -1.18 -12.52 0.77
CA SER A 130 -1.11 -11.06 0.95
C SER A 130 -1.93 -10.29 -0.07
N TRP A 131 -2.58 -10.96 -1.02
CA TRP A 131 -3.44 -10.27 -1.97
C TRP A 131 -4.76 -9.88 -1.29
N PRO A 132 -5.09 -8.59 -1.18
CA PRO A 132 -6.29 -8.18 -0.49
C PRO A 132 -7.53 -8.60 -1.26
N THR A 133 -8.53 -9.16 -0.56
CA THR A 133 -9.86 -9.30 -1.12
C THR A 133 -10.46 -7.90 -1.23
N VAL A 134 -10.83 -7.48 -2.42
CA VAL A 134 -11.36 -6.15 -2.68
C VAL A 134 -12.77 -6.28 -3.21
N ASP A 135 -13.71 -5.60 -2.55
CA ASP A 135 -14.98 -5.30 -3.18
C ASP A 135 -14.72 -4.30 -4.33
N VAL A 136 -15.41 -4.50 -5.44
CA VAL A 136 -15.31 -3.61 -6.58
C VAL A 136 -15.72 -2.20 -6.14
N TRP A 137 -14.77 -1.27 -6.19
CA TRP A 137 -15.03 0.10 -5.82
C TRP A 137 -15.92 0.75 -6.90
N ASP A 138 -17.16 1.03 -6.54
CA ASP A 138 -18.04 1.79 -7.42
C ASP A 138 -17.73 3.29 -7.31
N THR A 139 -16.91 3.77 -8.24
CA THR A 139 -16.58 5.20 -8.33
C THR A 139 -17.73 6.03 -8.94
N SER A 140 -18.83 5.40 -9.35
CA SER A 140 -20.03 6.11 -9.82
C SER A 140 -20.85 6.70 -8.66
N SER A 141 -20.68 6.16 -7.45
CA SER A 141 -21.24 6.76 -6.25
C SER A 141 -20.41 7.99 -5.86
N SER A 142 -21.05 9.14 -5.71
CA SER A 142 -20.39 10.32 -5.16
C SER A 142 -19.84 9.98 -3.77
N ARG A 143 -18.57 10.27 -3.52
CA ARG A 143 -18.06 10.17 -2.15
C ARG A 143 -18.88 11.11 -1.27
N PRO A 144 -19.27 10.67 -0.06
CA PRO A 144 -19.89 11.57 0.90
C PRO A 144 -18.99 12.79 1.08
N SER A 145 -19.54 13.99 1.01
CA SER A 145 -18.80 15.20 1.37
C SER A 145 -18.49 15.17 2.88
N ALA A 146 -17.45 15.87 3.31
CA ALA A 146 -17.16 15.99 4.74
C ALA A 146 -18.35 16.54 5.55
N GLU A 147 -19.25 17.26 4.92
CA GLU A 147 -20.47 17.81 5.50
C GLU A 147 -21.57 16.75 5.72
N GLU A 148 -21.48 15.59 5.05
CA GLU A 148 -22.42 14.47 5.21
C GLU A 148 -22.06 13.56 6.39
N PHE A 149 -20.88 13.71 6.97
CA PHE A 149 -20.54 13.02 8.21
C PHE A 149 -21.04 13.85 9.39
N PRO A 150 -21.92 13.29 10.25
CA PRO A 150 -22.28 13.98 11.47
C PRO A 150 -21.00 14.25 12.26
N GLU A 151 -20.87 15.46 12.79
CA GLU A 151 -19.84 15.72 13.79
C GLU A 151 -20.00 14.66 14.87
N ILE A 152 -18.97 13.83 15.05
CA ILE A 152 -18.91 12.92 16.19
C ILE A 152 -18.68 13.84 17.37
N GLY A 153 -19.78 14.30 17.98
CA GLY A 153 -19.73 15.01 19.24
C GLY A 153 -18.99 14.12 20.21
N GLY A 154 -17.88 14.60 20.77
CA GLY A 154 -17.28 13.94 21.91
C GLY A 154 -18.34 13.77 23.00
N PRO A 155 -18.15 12.86 23.97
CA PRO A 155 -19.11 12.65 25.04
C PRO A 155 -19.44 14.02 25.67
N ALA A 156 -20.74 14.32 25.75
CA ALA A 156 -21.28 15.64 26.15
C ALA A 156 -20.85 16.10 27.56
N ASP A 157 -20.23 15.23 28.33
CA ASP A 157 -19.77 15.44 29.69
C ASP A 157 -18.24 15.56 29.81
N GLY A 158 -17.50 15.57 28.71
CA GLY A 158 -16.03 15.61 28.72
C GLY A 158 -15.38 14.37 29.35
N SER A 159 -16.17 13.34 29.68
CA SER A 159 -15.62 12.07 30.11
C SER A 159 -14.95 11.39 28.89
N THR A 160 -13.66 11.11 29.02
CA THR A 160 -13.05 10.09 28.18
C THR A 160 -13.69 8.77 28.59
N ALA A 161 -14.69 8.30 27.85
CA ALA A 161 -15.14 6.94 27.99
C ALA A 161 -13.95 6.05 27.58
N PHE A 162 -13.11 5.75 28.57
CA PHE A 162 -12.19 4.63 28.40
C PHE A 162 -13.08 3.41 28.21
N TYR A 163 -13.02 2.83 27.02
CA TYR A 163 -13.41 1.45 26.86
C TYR A 163 -12.58 0.68 27.89
N GLU A 164 -13.22 0.25 28.98
CA GLU A 164 -12.65 -0.79 29.79
C GLU A 164 -12.64 -2.03 28.91
N GLY A 165 -11.60 -2.14 28.09
CA GLY A 165 -11.33 -3.35 27.36
C GLY A 165 -11.23 -4.49 28.37
N ILE A 166 -11.64 -5.67 28.00
CA ILE A 166 -11.49 -6.88 28.80
C ILE A 166 -10.03 -6.91 29.26
N LYS A 167 -9.78 -6.61 30.52
CA LYS A 167 -8.48 -6.76 31.15
C LYS A 167 -8.22 -8.26 31.25
N VAL A 168 -7.66 -8.84 30.21
CA VAL A 168 -7.09 -10.18 30.28
C VAL A 168 -5.80 -10.03 31.05
N SER A 169 -5.86 -10.19 32.38
CA SER A 169 -4.68 -10.31 33.22
C SER A 169 -4.08 -11.69 32.96
N ILE A 170 -3.23 -11.78 31.95
CA ILE A 170 -2.37 -12.93 31.75
C ILE A 170 -1.08 -12.58 32.49
N GLU A 171 -0.97 -12.94 33.75
CA GLU A 171 0.24 -12.72 34.57
C GLU A 171 1.49 -13.28 33.90
N ASP A 172 1.34 -14.40 33.15
CA ASP A 172 2.42 -15.09 32.45
C ASP A 172 2.64 -14.59 31.01
N PHE A 173 1.83 -13.65 30.50
CA PHE A 173 1.94 -13.21 29.11
C PHE A 173 3.35 -12.76 28.70
N PRO A 174 4.09 -11.96 29.48
CA PRO A 174 5.45 -11.59 29.11
C PRO A 174 6.41 -12.77 28.97
N VAL A 175 6.25 -13.78 29.83
CA VAL A 175 7.08 -15.02 29.78
C VAL A 175 6.72 -15.86 28.58
N VAL A 176 5.43 -16.06 28.33
CA VAL A 176 4.93 -16.84 27.18
C VAL A 176 5.31 -16.14 25.86
N ALA A 177 5.09 -14.83 25.75
CA ALA A 177 5.46 -14.05 24.58
C ALA A 177 6.97 -14.13 24.29
N LYS A 178 7.80 -14.02 25.33
CA LYS A 178 9.25 -14.16 25.20
C LYS A 178 9.64 -15.55 24.70
N LEU A 179 9.03 -16.59 25.26
CA LEU A 179 9.29 -17.99 24.84
C LEU A 179 8.89 -18.21 23.38
N MET A 180 7.70 -17.72 22.98
CA MET A 180 7.22 -17.83 21.60
C MET A 180 8.13 -17.12 20.62
N LEU A 181 8.48 -15.87 20.90
CA LEU A 181 9.39 -15.07 20.06
C LEU A 181 10.78 -15.69 19.98
N THR A 182 11.29 -16.20 21.11
CA THR A 182 12.61 -16.86 21.13
C THR A 182 12.60 -18.15 20.31
N ALA A 183 11.53 -18.95 20.41
CA ALA A 183 11.39 -20.17 19.63
C ALA A 183 11.25 -19.88 18.14
N ALA A 184 10.44 -18.87 17.76
CA ALA A 184 10.29 -18.47 16.38
C ALA A 184 11.61 -17.95 15.78
N ALA A 185 12.30 -17.05 16.50
CA ALA A 185 13.59 -16.53 16.08
C ALA A 185 14.63 -17.65 15.91
N LYS A 186 14.69 -18.59 16.87
CA LYS A 186 15.58 -19.73 16.75
C LYS A 186 15.28 -20.59 15.53
N THR A 187 14.01 -20.87 15.26
CA THR A 187 13.60 -21.67 14.09
C THR A 187 14.01 -20.99 12.78
N LEU A 188 13.85 -19.67 12.68
CA LEU A 188 14.28 -18.91 11.52
C LEU A 188 15.79 -18.94 11.32
N VAL A 189 16.56 -18.73 12.40
CA VAL A 189 18.02 -18.80 12.35
C VAL A 189 18.49 -20.22 11.98
N ASP A 190 17.88 -21.27 12.53
CA ASP A 190 18.22 -22.66 12.21
C ASP A 190 17.84 -23.00 10.74
N ALA A 191 16.83 -22.37 10.15
CA ALA A 191 16.41 -22.56 8.77
C ALA A 191 17.18 -21.69 7.75
N GLU A 192 17.88 -20.65 8.20
CA GLU A 192 18.58 -19.69 7.35
C GLU A 192 19.45 -20.35 6.27
N PRO A 193 20.33 -21.35 6.58
CA PRO A 193 21.19 -21.95 5.55
C PRO A 193 20.41 -22.63 4.43
N GLU A 194 19.23 -23.17 4.73
CA GLU A 194 18.37 -23.81 3.73
C GLU A 194 17.59 -22.77 2.93
N LEU A 195 17.12 -21.72 3.58
CA LEU A 195 16.47 -20.58 2.93
C LEU A 195 17.40 -19.89 1.95
N THR A 196 18.61 -19.58 2.37
CA THR A 196 19.67 -19.00 1.51
C THR A 196 19.99 -19.91 0.32
N LYS A 197 20.02 -21.24 0.51
CA LYS A 197 20.19 -22.17 -0.59
C LYS A 197 19.05 -22.12 -1.60
N TYR A 198 17.81 -22.00 -1.14
CA TYR A 198 16.66 -21.84 -2.03
C TYR A 198 16.71 -20.50 -2.77
N ASP A 199 17.10 -19.46 -2.11
CA ASP A 199 17.24 -18.14 -2.69
C ASP A 199 18.32 -18.11 -3.80
N LEU A 200 19.47 -18.72 -3.57
CA LEU A 200 20.50 -18.91 -4.60
C LEU A 200 20.03 -19.71 -5.83
N ILE A 201 19.00 -20.54 -5.70
CA ILE A 201 18.46 -21.36 -6.79
C ILE A 201 17.34 -20.64 -7.54
N CYS A 202 16.47 -19.92 -6.83
CA CYS A 202 15.23 -19.35 -7.34
C CYS A 202 15.23 -17.83 -7.36
N GLY A 203 16.12 -17.20 -6.62
CA GLY A 203 16.28 -15.76 -6.48
C GLY A 203 17.64 -15.28 -7.02
N ASP A 204 18.10 -14.17 -6.50
CA ASP A 204 19.35 -13.50 -6.88
C ASP A 204 20.45 -13.66 -5.80
N GLY A 205 20.14 -14.29 -4.68
CA GLY A 205 21.10 -14.69 -3.65
C GLY A 205 21.54 -13.58 -2.68
N ASP A 206 20.73 -12.50 -2.51
CA ASP A 206 20.94 -11.42 -1.54
C ASP A 206 20.21 -11.59 -0.21
#